data_f6158efad06eb70fbc14328caf6dc5bb
#
_entry.id   f6158efad06eb70fbc14328caf6dc5bb
#
_cell.length_a   1.000
_cell.length_b   1.000
_cell.length_c   1.000
_cell.angle_alpha   90.00
_cell.angle_beta   90.00
_cell.angle_gamma   90.00
#
_symmetry.space_group_name_H-M   'P 1'
#
loop_
_entity.id
_entity.type
_entity.pdbx_description
1 polymer ?
#
loop_
_entity_poly.entity_id
_entity_poly.type
_entity_poly.pdbx_seq_one_letter_code
_entity_poly.pdbx_strand_id
1 'polypeptide(L)'
;MKLCRTPLSTAIILRYLLAPPIIGLFITLFSYPEGFRSPGTILYVLFFSYCIGIPSIALVSAAGKKLDRRYPWLKSPFKKLTLTIAVEVLIVLFVVVIVKIIFLIIYKQNFDELFKQLSDGFLWAVSITVFGIAIANGSLFFQNWKQSALNEEILKREKLAIEYAL
;
A
#
# COMPACT_ATOMS: atom_id res chain seq x y z
N MET A 1 -25.90 -15.68 -7.60
CA MET A 1 -24.48 -15.86 -7.97
C MET A 1 -23.65 -15.87 -6.70
N LYS A 2 -23.21 -17.04 -6.21
CA LYS A 2 -22.41 -17.16 -4.99
C LYS A 2 -20.99 -16.71 -5.33
N LEU A 3 -20.62 -15.46 -4.97
CA LEU A 3 -19.24 -15.04 -4.95
C LEU A 3 -18.46 -15.96 -4.01
N CYS A 4 -17.55 -16.72 -4.60
CA CYS A 4 -16.63 -17.60 -3.90
C CYS A 4 -15.83 -16.72 -2.92
N ARG A 5 -16.24 -16.67 -1.65
CA ARG A 5 -15.48 -16.05 -0.57
C ARG A 5 -14.22 -16.91 -0.42
N THR A 6 -13.12 -16.49 -1.03
CA THR A 6 -11.80 -17.00 -0.64
C THR A 6 -11.69 -16.89 0.87
N PRO A 7 -11.35 -17.97 1.58
CA PRO A 7 -11.24 -17.89 3.03
C PRO A 7 -10.27 -16.77 3.41
N LEU A 8 -10.68 -15.95 4.37
CA LEU A 8 -9.97 -14.72 4.80
C LEU A 8 -8.47 -14.97 5.04
N SER A 9 -8.11 -16.19 5.44
CA SER A 9 -6.74 -16.65 5.67
C SER A 9 -5.90 -16.69 4.39
N THR A 10 -6.43 -17.17 3.27
CA THR A 10 -5.68 -17.29 2.00
C THR A 10 -5.39 -15.94 1.37
N ALA A 11 -6.31 -15.00 1.43
CA ALA A 11 -6.09 -13.64 0.92
C ALA A 11 -5.02 -12.89 1.74
N ILE A 12 -4.99 -13.10 3.05
CA ILE A 12 -3.98 -12.51 3.93
C ILE A 12 -2.60 -13.12 3.63
N ILE A 13 -2.50 -14.44 3.57
CA ILE A 13 -1.24 -15.15 3.27
C ILE A 13 -0.70 -14.72 1.90
N LEU A 14 -1.57 -14.66 0.88
CA LEU A 14 -1.19 -14.23 -0.46
C LEU A 14 -0.62 -12.79 -0.47
N ARG A 15 -1.23 -11.89 0.29
CA ARG A 15 -0.80 -10.49 0.42
C ARG A 15 0.57 -10.36 1.08
N TYR A 16 0.83 -11.09 2.16
CA TYR A 16 2.11 -11.02 2.86
C TYR A 16 3.24 -11.81 2.17
N LEU A 17 2.90 -12.88 1.46
CA LEU A 17 3.88 -13.74 0.82
C LEU A 17 4.25 -13.29 -0.60
N LEU A 18 3.28 -12.87 -1.41
CA LEU A 18 3.52 -12.55 -2.83
C LEU A 18 3.75 -11.06 -3.10
N ALA A 19 3.09 -10.15 -2.38
CA ALA A 19 3.22 -8.74 -2.69
C ALA A 19 4.64 -8.19 -2.51
N PRO A 20 5.37 -8.47 -1.39
CA PRO A 20 6.73 -7.95 -1.21
C PRO A 20 7.71 -8.36 -2.33
N PRO A 21 7.85 -9.66 -2.68
CA PRO A 21 8.79 -10.06 -3.72
C PRO A 21 8.42 -9.54 -5.11
N ILE A 22 7.13 -9.49 -5.44
CA ILE A 22 6.68 -8.96 -6.74
C ILE A 22 7.05 -7.48 -6.86
N ILE A 23 6.75 -6.69 -5.83
CA ILE A 23 7.07 -5.26 -5.81
C ILE A 23 8.59 -5.05 -5.84
N GLY A 24 9.36 -5.81 -5.06
CA GLY A 24 10.81 -5.71 -5.02
C GLY A 24 11.46 -6.08 -6.35
N LEU A 25 11.05 -7.17 -6.98
CA LEU A 25 11.53 -7.56 -8.31
C LEU A 25 11.17 -6.52 -9.36
N PHE A 26 9.96 -5.97 -9.30
CA PHE A 26 9.52 -4.92 -10.21
C PHE A 26 10.38 -3.65 -10.06
N ILE A 27 10.60 -3.17 -8.84
CA ILE A 27 11.46 -2.01 -8.58
C ILE A 27 12.88 -2.26 -9.08
N THR A 28 13.44 -3.45 -8.83
CA THR A 28 14.80 -3.80 -9.27
C THR A 28 14.92 -3.84 -10.79
N LEU A 29 13.91 -4.37 -11.49
CA LEU A 29 13.88 -4.42 -12.94
C LEU A 29 13.99 -3.02 -13.57
N PHE A 30 13.32 -2.04 -12.98
CA PHE A 30 13.35 -0.66 -13.48
C PHE A 30 14.56 0.14 -13.01
N SER A 31 15.04 -0.09 -11.78
CA SER A 31 16.15 0.68 -11.21
C SER A 31 17.53 0.12 -11.57
N TYR A 32 17.65 -1.21 -11.68
CA TYR A 32 18.93 -1.90 -11.89
C TYR A 32 18.74 -3.14 -12.77
N PRO A 33 18.49 -2.98 -14.08
CA PRO A 33 18.24 -4.13 -14.98
C PRO A 33 19.42 -5.10 -15.05
N GLU A 34 20.67 -4.64 -14.83
CA GLU A 34 21.86 -5.49 -14.81
C GLU A 34 21.93 -6.39 -13.56
N GLY A 35 21.23 -6.05 -12.48
CA GLY A 35 21.18 -6.82 -11.24
C GLY A 35 20.60 -8.23 -11.41
N PHE A 36 19.77 -8.45 -12.44
CA PHE A 36 19.21 -9.78 -12.75
C PHE A 36 20.22 -10.79 -13.31
N ARG A 37 21.45 -10.36 -13.64
CA ARG A 37 22.49 -11.25 -14.18
C ARG A 37 23.13 -12.16 -13.11
N SER A 38 22.98 -11.82 -11.83
CA SER A 38 23.54 -12.59 -10.72
C SER A 38 22.46 -13.20 -9.83
N PRO A 39 22.46 -14.52 -9.60
CA PRO A 39 21.52 -15.16 -8.66
C PRO A 39 21.61 -14.61 -7.24
N GLY A 40 22.80 -14.20 -6.80
CA GLY A 40 23.02 -13.60 -5.49
C GLY A 40 22.30 -12.26 -5.34
N THR A 41 22.27 -11.45 -6.38
CA THR A 41 21.53 -10.18 -6.38
C THR A 41 20.02 -10.40 -6.28
N ILE A 42 19.50 -11.39 -6.97
CA ILE A 42 18.06 -11.74 -6.89
C ILE A 42 17.69 -12.16 -5.47
N LEU A 43 18.47 -13.04 -4.84
CA LEU A 43 18.26 -13.46 -3.45
C LEU A 43 18.33 -12.28 -2.48
N TYR A 44 19.28 -11.37 -2.66
CA TYR A 44 19.39 -10.16 -1.86
C TYR A 44 18.15 -9.27 -2.00
N VAL A 45 17.68 -9.04 -3.23
CA VAL A 45 16.47 -8.25 -3.51
C VAL A 45 15.24 -8.87 -2.87
N LEU A 46 15.07 -10.18 -2.97
CA LEU A 46 13.96 -10.88 -2.35
C LEU A 46 13.99 -10.73 -0.82
N PHE A 47 15.15 -10.97 -0.21
CA PHE A 47 15.30 -10.82 1.24
C PHE A 47 15.00 -9.39 1.70
N PHE A 48 15.57 -8.40 1.02
CA PHE A 48 15.35 -6.99 1.31
C PHE A 48 13.87 -6.58 1.14
N SER A 49 13.21 -7.10 0.11
CA SER A 49 11.79 -6.87 -0.14
C SER A 49 10.90 -7.39 0.98
N TYR A 50 11.23 -8.54 1.55
CA TYR A 50 10.51 -9.07 2.71
C TYR A 50 10.78 -8.25 3.98
N CYS A 51 12.02 -7.81 4.20
CA CYS A 51 12.37 -6.97 5.34
C CYS A 51 11.63 -5.63 5.35
N ILE A 52 11.34 -5.06 4.18
CA ILE A 52 10.56 -3.84 4.05
C ILE A 52 9.06 -4.12 3.97
N GLY A 53 8.67 -5.10 3.15
CA GLY A 53 7.27 -5.33 2.79
C GLY A 53 6.42 -5.82 3.96
N ILE A 54 6.91 -6.79 4.74
CA ILE A 54 6.12 -7.34 5.86
C ILE A 54 5.81 -6.28 6.92
N PRO A 55 6.79 -5.53 7.46
CA PRO A 55 6.50 -4.47 8.43
C PRO A 55 5.62 -3.36 7.85
N SER A 56 5.86 -2.98 6.59
CA SER A 56 5.03 -1.95 5.92
C SER A 56 3.57 -2.37 5.83
N ILE A 57 3.29 -3.59 5.36
CA ILE A 57 1.91 -4.10 5.26
C ILE A 57 1.25 -4.17 6.64
N ALA A 58 1.97 -4.63 7.66
CA ALA A 58 1.45 -4.72 9.02
C ALA A 58 1.10 -3.34 9.60
N LEU A 59 2.00 -2.37 9.48
CA LEU A 59 1.79 -1.01 9.98
C LEU A 59 0.70 -0.27 9.20
N VAL A 60 0.68 -0.38 7.87
CA VAL A 60 -0.38 0.20 7.01
C VAL A 60 -1.74 -0.40 7.37
N SER A 61 -1.82 -1.72 7.56
CA SER A 61 -3.06 -2.38 7.97
C SER A 61 -3.55 -1.91 9.35
N ALA A 62 -2.64 -1.74 10.30
CA ALA A 62 -2.98 -1.22 11.63
C ALA A 62 -3.44 0.24 11.59
N ALA A 63 -2.72 1.08 10.85
CA ALA A 63 -3.06 2.48 10.66
C ALA A 63 -4.40 2.65 9.93
N GLY A 64 -4.65 1.85 8.88
CA GLY A 64 -5.90 1.85 8.13
C GLY A 64 -7.10 1.55 9.02
N LYS A 65 -7.03 0.51 9.87
CA LYS A 65 -8.09 0.18 10.83
C LYS A 65 -8.38 1.33 11.80
N LYS A 66 -7.34 2.04 12.26
CA LYS A 66 -7.48 3.19 13.15
C LYS A 66 -8.12 4.39 12.43
N LEU A 67 -7.73 4.60 11.18
CA LEU A 67 -8.25 5.65 10.32
C LEU A 67 -9.73 5.40 9.98
N ASP A 68 -10.11 4.16 9.69
CA ASP A 68 -11.49 3.76 9.39
C ASP A 68 -12.45 4.04 10.53
N ARG A 69 -11.99 3.85 11.77
CA ARG A 69 -12.77 4.15 12.95
C ARG A 69 -12.97 5.66 13.16
N ARG A 70 -11.98 6.47 12.83
CA ARG A 70 -12.00 7.93 13.10
C ARG A 70 -12.62 8.74 11.96
N TYR A 71 -12.46 8.29 10.73
CA TYR A 71 -12.94 8.95 9.51
C TYR A 71 -13.73 7.98 8.64
N PRO A 72 -15.05 7.82 8.88
CA PRO A 72 -15.89 6.97 8.05
C PRO A 72 -16.00 7.54 6.63
N TRP A 73 -15.98 6.68 5.62
CA TRP A 73 -16.02 7.03 4.20
C TRP A 73 -17.24 7.89 3.82
N LEU A 74 -18.38 7.67 4.50
CA LEU A 74 -19.64 8.34 4.21
C LEU A 74 -19.65 9.84 4.48
N LYS A 75 -18.81 10.34 5.44
CA LYS A 75 -18.83 11.75 5.84
C LYS A 75 -17.90 12.64 5.01
N SER A 76 -16.75 12.13 4.59
CA SER A 76 -15.75 12.94 3.86
C SER A 76 -14.79 12.05 3.07
N PRO A 77 -15.22 11.52 1.90
CA PRO A 77 -14.47 10.53 1.15
C PRO A 77 -13.11 11.05 0.67
N PHE A 78 -13.06 12.29 0.15
CA PHE A 78 -11.81 12.89 -0.32
C PHE A 78 -10.79 13.12 0.80
N LYS A 79 -11.22 13.66 1.94
CA LYS A 79 -10.34 13.89 3.09
C LYS A 79 -9.76 12.58 3.61
N LYS A 80 -10.58 11.52 3.65
CA LYS A 80 -10.12 10.20 4.05
C LYS A 80 -9.12 9.63 3.05
N LEU A 81 -9.39 9.72 1.75
CA LEU A 81 -8.47 9.25 0.71
C LEU A 81 -7.09 9.91 0.84
N THR A 82 -7.07 11.25 0.88
CA THR A 82 -5.81 12.01 1.00
C THR A 82 -5.05 11.65 2.27
N LEU A 83 -5.76 11.55 3.41
CA LEU A 83 -5.14 11.20 4.68
C LEU A 83 -4.60 9.77 4.69
N THR A 84 -5.33 8.83 4.08
CA THR A 84 -4.88 7.43 3.96
C THR A 84 -3.61 7.33 3.13
N ILE A 85 -3.58 7.96 1.96
CA ILE A 85 -2.39 7.98 1.10
C ILE A 85 -1.20 8.60 1.83
N ALA A 86 -1.39 9.75 2.48
CA ALA A 86 -0.33 10.42 3.21
C ALA A 86 0.25 9.56 4.35
N VAL A 87 -0.60 8.92 5.14
CA VAL A 87 -0.19 8.04 6.24
C VAL A 87 0.51 6.78 5.71
N GLU A 88 0.01 6.16 4.65
CA GLU A 88 0.64 4.98 4.03
C GLU A 88 2.03 5.30 3.48
N VAL A 89 2.17 6.43 2.77
CA VAL A 89 3.48 6.89 2.26
C VAL A 89 4.46 7.13 3.39
N LEU A 90 4.04 7.85 4.45
CA LEU A 90 4.89 8.10 5.61
C LEU A 90 5.35 6.82 6.31
N ILE A 91 4.46 5.83 6.47
CA ILE A 91 4.80 4.53 7.06
C ILE A 91 5.84 3.81 6.20
N VAL A 92 5.64 3.74 4.89
CA VAL A 92 6.57 3.05 4.00
C VAL A 92 7.94 3.73 4.03
N LEU A 93 8.00 5.06 3.95
CA LEU A 93 9.24 5.81 4.05
C LEU A 93 9.96 5.53 5.37
N PHE A 94 9.25 5.55 6.48
CA PHE A 94 9.80 5.28 7.81
C PHE A 94 10.40 3.87 7.89
N VAL A 95 9.69 2.85 7.39
CA VAL A 95 10.18 1.46 7.37
C VAL A 95 11.43 1.33 6.49
N VAL A 96 11.43 1.94 5.30
CA VAL A 96 12.58 1.91 4.39
C VAL A 96 13.82 2.51 5.04
N VAL A 97 13.68 3.66 5.71
CA VAL A 97 14.79 4.31 6.41
C VAL A 97 15.33 3.43 7.54
N ILE A 98 14.45 2.86 8.37
CA ILE A 98 14.87 1.98 9.48
C ILE A 98 15.60 0.74 8.94
N VAL A 99 15.04 0.06 7.95
CA VAL A 99 15.66 -1.13 7.38
C VAL A 99 17.03 -0.80 6.79
N LYS A 100 17.15 0.32 6.08
CA LYS A 100 18.44 0.76 5.54
C LYS A 100 19.47 1.07 6.64
N ILE A 101 19.07 1.73 7.72
CA ILE A 101 19.96 1.99 8.87
C ILE A 101 20.45 0.67 9.49
N ILE A 102 19.55 -0.30 9.67
CA ILE A 102 19.91 -1.62 10.21
C ILE A 102 20.94 -2.31 9.31
N PHE A 103 20.72 -2.29 7.99
CA PHE A 103 21.66 -2.87 7.02
C PHE A 103 23.03 -2.17 7.04
N LEU A 104 23.06 -0.84 7.14
CA LEU A 104 24.28 -0.06 7.27
C LEU A 104 25.11 -0.50 8.49
N ILE A 105 24.47 -0.66 9.64
CA ILE A 105 25.13 -1.11 10.87
C ILE A 105 25.69 -2.52 10.72
N ILE A 106 24.91 -3.44 10.12
CA ILE A 106 25.32 -4.84 9.94
C ILE A 106 26.48 -4.96 8.97
N TYR A 107 26.45 -4.26 7.84
CA TYR A 107 27.46 -4.35 6.79
C TYR A 107 28.63 -3.38 6.95
N LYS A 108 28.67 -2.58 8.02
CA LYS A 108 29.71 -1.57 8.32
C LYS A 108 30.03 -0.65 7.12
N GLN A 109 29.01 -0.35 6.31
CA GLN A 109 29.16 0.56 5.16
C GLN A 109 29.31 2.01 5.62
N ASN A 110 30.05 2.82 4.83
CA ASN A 110 30.21 4.23 5.10
C ASN A 110 28.93 5.01 4.86
N PHE A 111 28.66 5.99 5.72
CA PHE A 111 27.42 6.82 5.67
C PHE A 111 27.27 7.55 4.32
N ASP A 112 28.37 7.95 3.71
CA ASP A 112 28.40 8.68 2.43
C ASP A 112 27.95 7.81 1.25
N GLU A 113 28.33 6.53 1.23
CA GLU A 113 27.86 5.58 0.22
C GLU A 113 26.36 5.30 0.33
N LEU A 114 25.84 5.25 1.56
CA LEU A 114 24.42 5.08 1.80
C LEU A 114 23.61 6.29 1.32
N PHE A 115 24.11 7.50 1.54
CA PHE A 115 23.42 8.72 1.10
C PHE A 115 23.36 8.78 -0.43
N LYS A 116 24.41 8.35 -1.12
CA LYS A 116 24.46 8.26 -2.57
C LYS A 116 23.48 7.21 -3.12
N GLN A 117 23.48 6.01 -2.54
CA GLN A 117 22.52 4.95 -2.91
C GLN A 117 21.06 5.29 -2.56
N LEU A 118 20.85 6.11 -1.50
CA LEU A 118 19.53 6.63 -1.17
C LEU A 118 19.05 7.64 -2.21
N SER A 119 19.92 8.50 -2.73
CA SER A 119 19.53 9.53 -3.70
C SER A 119 19.18 8.94 -5.07
N ASP A 120 19.93 7.96 -5.55
CA ASP A 120 19.80 7.49 -6.93
C ASP A 120 18.63 6.52 -7.15
N GLY A 121 18.35 5.62 -6.22
CA GLY A 121 17.23 4.67 -6.31
C GLY A 121 15.98 5.07 -5.53
N PHE A 122 16.11 5.99 -4.57
CA PHE A 122 15.05 6.34 -3.63
C PHE A 122 13.88 7.07 -4.30
N LEU A 123 14.16 8.01 -5.18
CA LEU A 123 13.13 8.75 -5.90
C LEU A 123 12.26 7.82 -6.76
N TRP A 124 12.87 6.86 -7.45
CA TRP A 124 12.14 5.87 -8.24
C TRP A 124 11.33 4.93 -7.36
N ALA A 125 11.90 4.40 -6.29
CA ALA A 125 11.20 3.52 -5.36
C ALA A 125 10.02 4.21 -4.69
N VAL A 126 10.19 5.46 -4.26
CA VAL A 126 9.11 6.28 -3.68
C VAL A 126 8.03 6.55 -4.72
N SER A 127 8.40 6.95 -5.94
CA SER A 127 7.43 7.25 -7.00
C SER A 127 6.57 6.03 -7.34
N ILE A 128 7.18 4.85 -7.53
CA ILE A 128 6.47 3.60 -7.80
C ILE A 128 5.55 3.22 -6.63
N THR A 129 6.04 3.38 -5.39
CA THR A 129 5.26 3.08 -4.19
C THR A 129 4.06 4.01 -4.06
N VAL A 130 4.24 5.32 -4.23
CA VAL A 130 3.16 6.31 -4.19
C VAL A 130 2.12 6.02 -5.28
N PHE A 131 2.57 5.72 -6.48
CA PHE A 131 1.70 5.39 -7.60
C PHE A 131 0.89 4.11 -7.34
N GLY A 132 1.54 3.05 -6.84
CA GLY A 132 0.87 1.80 -6.45
C GLY A 132 -0.16 2.01 -5.34
N ILE A 133 0.18 2.79 -4.31
CA ILE A 133 -0.72 3.18 -3.22
C ILE A 133 -1.92 3.98 -3.78
N ALA A 134 -1.67 4.93 -4.66
CA ALA A 134 -2.71 5.76 -5.27
C ALA A 134 -3.71 4.93 -6.09
N ILE A 135 -3.22 3.98 -6.90
CA ILE A 135 -4.07 3.06 -7.67
C ILE A 135 -4.92 2.19 -6.74
N ALA A 136 -4.30 1.58 -5.74
CA ALA A 136 -5.00 0.70 -4.80
C ALA A 136 -6.10 1.45 -4.02
N ASN A 137 -5.77 2.62 -3.49
CA ASN A 137 -6.73 3.44 -2.76
C ASN A 137 -7.78 4.09 -3.68
N GLY A 138 -7.41 4.46 -4.91
CA GLY A 138 -8.33 4.97 -5.92
C GLY A 138 -9.42 3.95 -6.27
N SER A 139 -9.05 2.68 -6.45
CA SER A 139 -10.01 1.59 -6.70
C SER A 139 -10.98 1.40 -5.53
N LEU A 140 -10.48 1.38 -4.30
CA LEU A 140 -11.31 1.29 -3.09
C LEU A 140 -12.23 2.52 -2.93
N PHE A 141 -11.69 3.71 -3.21
CA PHE A 141 -12.47 4.94 -3.19
C PHE A 141 -13.63 4.88 -4.18
N PHE A 142 -13.38 4.46 -5.42
CA PHE A 142 -14.41 4.36 -6.45
C PHE A 142 -15.52 3.37 -6.07
N GLN A 143 -15.16 2.21 -5.51
CA GLN A 143 -16.13 1.23 -5.04
C GLN A 143 -17.00 1.79 -3.91
N ASN A 144 -16.40 2.42 -2.90
CA ASN A 144 -17.12 3.02 -1.79
C ASN A 144 -18.00 4.21 -2.23
N TRP A 145 -17.51 5.02 -3.15
CA TRP A 145 -18.28 6.14 -3.70
C TRP A 145 -19.51 5.65 -4.48
N LYS A 146 -19.34 4.63 -5.31
CA LYS A 146 -20.45 4.00 -6.05
C LYS A 146 -21.50 3.43 -5.10
N GLN A 147 -21.07 2.76 -4.03
CA GLN A 147 -21.98 2.23 -3.01
C GLN A 147 -22.74 3.34 -2.30
N SER A 148 -22.07 4.44 -1.95
CA SER A 148 -22.68 5.60 -1.30
C SER A 148 -23.70 6.27 -2.19
N ALA A 149 -23.41 6.45 -3.48
CA ALA A 149 -24.33 7.01 -4.45
C ALA A 149 -25.59 6.16 -4.62
N LEU A 150 -25.43 4.83 -4.69
CA LEU A 150 -26.56 3.90 -4.76
C LEU A 150 -27.45 3.98 -3.50
N ASN A 151 -26.85 4.03 -2.32
CA ASN A 151 -27.61 4.15 -1.07
C ASN A 151 -28.37 5.47 -0.99
N GLU A 152 -27.79 6.55 -1.48
CA GLU A 152 -28.48 7.85 -1.54
C GLU A 152 -29.70 7.83 -2.48
N GLU A 153 -29.58 7.13 -3.62
CA GLU A 153 -30.69 6.97 -4.55
C GLU A 153 -31.82 6.13 -3.95
N ILE A 154 -31.48 5.05 -3.26
CA ILE A 154 -32.48 4.22 -2.55
C ILE A 154 -33.23 5.05 -1.50
N LEU A 155 -32.50 5.81 -0.66
CA LEU A 155 -33.09 6.66 0.35
C LEU A 155 -34.00 7.74 -0.25
N LYS A 156 -33.64 8.31 -1.40
CA LYS A 156 -34.50 9.26 -2.12
C LYS A 156 -35.81 8.61 -2.59
N ARG A 157 -35.70 7.39 -3.16
CA ARG A 157 -36.89 6.64 -3.59
C ARG A 157 -37.82 6.25 -2.43
N GLU A 158 -37.23 5.82 -1.31
CA GLU A 158 -38.01 5.50 -0.10
C GLU A 158 -38.74 6.74 0.47
N LYS A 159 -38.08 7.90 0.50
CA LYS A 159 -38.71 9.15 0.92
C LYS A 159 -39.88 9.53 0.03
N LEU A 160 -39.69 9.45 -1.31
CA LEU A 160 -40.76 9.73 -2.24
C LEU A 160 -41.95 8.75 -2.08
N ALA A 161 -41.67 7.47 -1.89
CA ALA A 161 -42.70 6.46 -1.67
C ALA A 161 -43.52 6.73 -0.41
N ILE A 162 -42.91 7.21 0.67
CA ILE A 162 -43.60 7.61 1.91
C ILE A 162 -44.45 8.89 1.68
N GLU A 163 -43.92 9.85 0.93
CA GLU A 163 -44.63 11.09 0.60
C GLU A 163 -45.87 10.83 -0.25
N TYR A 164 -45.85 9.84 -1.16
CA TYR A 164 -47.04 9.47 -1.95
C TYR A 164 -48.04 8.57 -1.21
N ALA A 165 -47.63 7.97 -0.11
CA ALA A 165 -48.51 7.10 0.71
C ALA A 165 -49.26 7.86 1.81
N LEU A 166 -48.94 9.12 2.09
CA LEU A 166 -49.59 10.04 3.01
C LEU A 166 -50.61 10.94 2.28
#